data_2e61ee4ff24e947e875b2f65d046670d
#
_entry.id   2e61ee4ff24e947e875b2f65d046670d
#
_cell.length_a   1.000
_cell.length_b   1.000
_cell.length_c   1.000
_cell.angle_alpha   90.00
_cell.angle_beta   90.00
_cell.angle_gamma   90.00
#
_symmetry.space_group_name_H-M   'P 1'
#
loop_
_entity.id
_entity.type
_entity.pdbx_description
1 polymer ?
#
loop_
_entity_poly.entity_id
_entity_poly.type
_entity_poly.pdbx_seq_one_letter_code
_entity_poly.pdbx_strand_id
1 'polypeptide(L)'
;MSKRNILLSDDHAVALADLFRLLGDPTRLRIVVACLRTPLAVSDIADRLGLSVSLVSHHLRLLKGARLVRAERQGRQVYYGADDLHVRRMVEDMVTHIAEH
;
A
#
# COMPACT_ATOMS: atom_id res chain seq x y z
N MET A 1 -6.33 31.50 -13.21
CA MET A 1 -5.60 30.25 -13.07
C MET A 1 -6.06 29.25 -14.08
N SER A 2 -5.16 28.69 -14.78
CA SER A 2 -5.54 27.66 -15.74
C SER A 2 -5.90 26.39 -15.00
N LYS A 3 -6.92 25.74 -15.47
CA LYS A 3 -7.23 24.42 -15.01
C LYS A 3 -6.20 23.46 -15.56
N ARG A 4 -5.73 22.61 -14.70
CA ARG A 4 -4.84 21.56 -15.12
C ARG A 4 -5.68 20.36 -15.53
N ASN A 5 -5.60 20.02 -16.80
CA ASN A 5 -6.19 18.78 -17.27
C ASN A 5 -5.23 17.63 -16.97
N ILE A 6 -5.76 16.64 -16.31
CA ILE A 6 -4.95 15.46 -16.02
C ILE A 6 -5.11 14.50 -17.18
N LEU A 7 -4.07 14.41 -17.98
CA LEU A 7 -4.03 13.49 -19.11
C LEU A 7 -2.97 12.44 -18.81
N LEU A 8 -3.34 11.20 -18.97
CA LEU A 8 -2.41 10.10 -18.78
C LEU A 8 -1.81 9.70 -20.11
N SER A 9 -0.49 9.64 -20.15
CA SER A 9 0.17 8.97 -21.26
C SER A 9 -0.20 7.49 -21.21
N ASP A 10 0.02 6.79 -22.32
CA ASP A 10 -0.26 5.35 -22.35
C ASP A 10 0.57 4.61 -21.29
N ASP A 11 1.83 4.98 -21.13
CA ASP A 11 2.70 4.36 -20.15
C ASP A 11 2.23 4.61 -18.73
N HIS A 12 1.81 5.84 -18.41
CA HIS A 12 1.30 6.15 -17.08
C HIS A 12 -0.04 5.47 -16.82
N ALA A 13 -0.88 5.32 -17.84
CA ALA A 13 -2.14 4.62 -17.68
C ALA A 13 -1.91 3.14 -17.32
N VAL A 14 -0.96 2.49 -17.99
CA VAL A 14 -0.62 1.10 -17.69
C VAL A 14 -0.04 0.98 -16.29
N ALA A 15 0.88 1.87 -15.93
CA ALA A 15 1.51 1.85 -14.62
C ALA A 15 0.48 2.05 -13.50
N LEU A 16 -0.42 3.00 -13.67
CA LEU A 16 -1.44 3.26 -12.67
C LEU A 16 -2.42 2.09 -12.54
N ALA A 17 -2.81 1.50 -13.66
CA ALA A 17 -3.68 0.33 -13.65
C ALA A 17 -3.03 -0.85 -12.93
N ASP A 18 -1.71 -1.03 -13.08
CA ASP A 18 -0.97 -2.06 -12.37
C ASP A 18 -1.00 -1.85 -10.86
N LEU A 19 -0.88 -0.60 -10.41
CA LEU A 19 -0.98 -0.29 -8.99
C LEU A 19 -2.35 -0.66 -8.43
N PHE A 20 -3.41 -0.30 -9.14
CA PHE A 20 -4.76 -0.64 -8.71
C PHE A 20 -5.00 -2.13 -8.73
N ARG A 21 -4.42 -2.84 -9.69
CA ARG A 21 -4.54 -4.29 -9.74
C ARG A 21 -3.92 -4.94 -8.51
N LEU A 22 -2.75 -4.47 -8.09
CA LEU A 22 -2.12 -4.97 -6.87
C LEU A 22 -2.98 -4.70 -5.64
N LEU A 23 -3.54 -3.51 -5.54
CA LEU A 23 -4.42 -3.15 -4.43
C LEU A 23 -5.79 -3.82 -4.52
N GLY A 24 -6.14 -4.39 -5.66
CA GLY A 24 -7.41 -5.07 -5.85
C GLY A 24 -7.51 -6.44 -5.19
N ASP A 25 -6.42 -6.93 -4.60
CA ASP A 25 -6.45 -8.16 -3.83
C ASP A 25 -6.78 -7.85 -2.36
N PRO A 26 -7.83 -8.47 -1.78
CA PRO A 26 -8.23 -8.13 -0.41
C PRO A 26 -7.13 -8.33 0.63
N THR A 27 -6.33 -9.37 0.50
CA THR A 27 -5.25 -9.62 1.46
C THR A 27 -4.19 -8.54 1.37
N ARG A 28 -3.77 -8.18 0.16
CA ARG A 28 -2.79 -7.11 -0.02
C ARG A 28 -3.32 -5.78 0.48
N LEU A 29 -4.59 -5.50 0.22
CA LEU A 29 -5.20 -4.26 0.70
C LEU A 29 -5.20 -4.20 2.23
N ARG A 30 -5.53 -5.32 2.90
CA ARG A 30 -5.49 -5.37 4.36
C ARG A 30 -4.08 -5.13 4.90
N ILE A 31 -3.08 -5.64 4.23
CA ILE A 31 -1.68 -5.43 4.63
C ILE A 31 -1.34 -3.94 4.54
N VAL A 32 -1.69 -3.29 3.44
CA VAL A 32 -1.41 -1.86 3.27
C VAL A 32 -2.12 -1.05 4.35
N VAL A 33 -3.39 -1.33 4.60
CA VAL A 33 -4.17 -0.61 5.60
C VAL A 33 -3.58 -0.82 7.00
N ALA A 34 -3.11 -2.03 7.31
CA ALA A 34 -2.54 -2.32 8.62
C ALA A 34 -1.33 -1.44 8.94
N CYS A 35 -0.51 -1.13 7.95
CA CYS A 35 0.71 -0.34 8.15
C CYS A 35 0.62 1.07 7.56
N LEU A 36 -0.60 1.54 7.30
CA LEU A 36 -0.81 2.80 6.59
C LEU A 36 -0.38 4.01 7.41
N ARG A 37 -0.79 4.07 8.67
CA ARG A 37 -0.52 5.22 9.54
C ARG A 37 0.73 5.04 10.38
N THR A 38 1.00 3.80 10.79
CA THR A 38 2.13 3.48 11.63
C THR A 38 2.88 2.34 10.98
N PRO A 39 4.17 2.52 10.68
CA PRO A 39 4.96 1.43 10.13
C PRO A 39 4.97 0.23 11.07
N LEU A 40 4.92 -0.97 10.49
CA LEU A 40 4.87 -2.22 11.25
C LEU A 40 5.87 -3.22 10.71
N ALA A 41 6.39 -4.05 11.60
CA ALA A 41 7.23 -5.18 11.21
C ALA A 41 6.34 -6.28 10.61
N VAL A 42 6.94 -7.14 9.80
CA VAL A 42 6.23 -8.24 9.13
C VAL A 42 5.46 -9.11 10.14
N SER A 43 6.12 -9.44 11.25
CA SER A 43 5.49 -10.29 12.28
C SER A 43 4.25 -9.63 12.90
N ASP A 44 4.30 -8.31 13.09
CA ASP A 44 3.16 -7.58 13.64
C ASP A 44 1.98 -7.58 12.68
N ILE A 45 2.26 -7.37 11.39
CA ILE A 45 1.22 -7.42 10.37
C ILE A 45 0.60 -8.81 10.32
N ALA A 46 1.45 -9.83 10.30
CA ALA A 46 0.99 -11.22 10.25
C ALA A 46 0.09 -11.54 11.45
N ASP A 47 0.51 -11.15 12.65
CA ASP A 47 -0.28 -11.38 13.87
C ASP A 47 -1.64 -10.69 13.80
N ARG A 48 -1.64 -9.43 13.40
CA ARG A 48 -2.89 -8.65 13.35
C ARG A 48 -3.89 -9.21 12.35
N LEU A 49 -3.39 -9.76 11.24
CA LEU A 49 -4.26 -10.24 10.19
C LEU A 49 -4.51 -11.74 10.24
N GLY A 50 -3.85 -12.44 11.16
CA GLY A 50 -4.00 -13.89 11.25
C GLY A 50 -3.40 -14.61 10.06
N LEU A 51 -2.29 -14.09 9.53
CA LEU A 51 -1.63 -14.66 8.34
C LEU A 51 -0.24 -15.16 8.70
N SER A 52 0.32 -16.00 7.84
CA SER A 52 1.70 -16.43 8.04
C SER A 52 2.65 -15.31 7.66
N VAL A 53 3.83 -15.32 8.32
CA VAL A 53 4.89 -14.37 8.00
C VAL A 53 5.32 -14.52 6.54
N SER A 54 5.40 -15.76 6.05
CA SER A 54 5.78 -16.03 4.66
C SER A 54 4.83 -15.38 3.66
N LEU A 55 3.53 -15.49 3.92
CA LEU A 55 2.53 -14.91 3.03
C LEU A 55 2.60 -13.39 3.05
N VAL A 56 2.69 -12.80 4.24
CA VAL A 56 2.81 -11.34 4.37
C VAL A 56 4.07 -10.85 3.68
N SER A 57 5.20 -11.54 3.89
CA SER A 57 6.46 -11.17 3.24
C SER A 57 6.36 -11.20 1.72
N HIS A 58 5.67 -12.20 1.18
CA HIS A 58 5.47 -12.31 -0.26
C HIS A 58 4.70 -11.11 -0.80
N HIS A 59 3.59 -10.77 -0.14
CA HIS A 59 2.78 -9.62 -0.56
C HIS A 59 3.53 -8.30 -0.40
N LEU A 60 4.28 -8.14 0.69
CA LEU A 60 5.06 -6.92 0.90
C LEU A 60 6.13 -6.74 -0.15
N ARG A 61 6.73 -7.83 -0.63
CA ARG A 61 7.72 -7.73 -1.70
C ARG A 61 7.10 -7.17 -2.98
N LEU A 62 5.92 -7.65 -3.34
CA LEU A 62 5.20 -7.15 -4.52
C LEU A 62 4.82 -5.68 -4.35
N LEU A 63 4.30 -5.33 -3.18
CA LEU A 63 3.87 -3.97 -2.88
C LEU A 63 5.05 -3.00 -2.87
N LYS A 64 6.20 -3.44 -2.34
CA LYS A 64 7.40 -2.61 -2.31
C LYS A 64 7.95 -2.42 -3.73
N GLY A 65 7.94 -3.47 -4.54
CA GLY A 65 8.39 -3.37 -5.93
C GLY A 65 7.56 -2.38 -6.74
N ALA A 66 6.29 -2.24 -6.40
CA ALA A 66 5.38 -1.29 -7.07
C ALA A 66 5.37 0.08 -6.40
N ARG A 67 6.17 0.29 -5.36
CA ARG A 67 6.26 1.54 -4.59
C ARG A 67 4.95 1.92 -3.91
N LEU A 68 4.20 0.93 -3.48
CA LEU A 68 3.01 1.17 -2.66
C LEU A 68 3.37 1.14 -1.18
N VAL A 69 4.39 0.38 -0.80
CA VAL A 69 4.95 0.42 0.54
C VAL A 69 6.45 0.61 0.46
N ARG A 70 7.01 1.10 1.55
CA ARG A 70 8.46 1.24 1.70
C ARG A 70 8.90 0.49 2.92
N ALA A 71 10.14 -0.01 2.89
CA ALA A 71 10.77 -0.70 4.00
C ALA A 71 11.80 0.22 4.63
N GLU A 72 11.84 0.24 5.95
CA GLU A 72 12.75 1.08 6.71
C GLU A 72 13.38 0.24 7.80
N ARG A 73 14.70 0.14 7.77
CA ARG A 73 15.40 -0.62 8.78
C ARG A 73 15.61 0.24 10.04
N GLN A 74 15.27 -0.32 11.18
CA GLN A 74 15.53 0.30 12.47
C GLN A 74 16.18 -0.76 13.36
N GLY A 75 17.49 -0.68 13.50
CA GLY A 75 18.25 -1.70 14.20
C GLY A 75 18.19 -3.02 13.45
N ARG A 76 17.69 -4.06 14.12
CA ARG A 76 17.56 -5.40 13.52
C ARG A 76 16.22 -5.63 12.86
N GLN A 77 15.30 -4.70 13.04
CA GLN A 77 13.95 -4.83 12.51
C GLN A 77 13.79 -4.03 11.24
N VAL A 78 12.91 -4.52 10.37
CA VAL A 78 12.49 -3.79 9.18
C VAL A 78 11.01 -3.49 9.33
N TYR A 79 10.68 -2.22 9.18
CA TYR A 79 9.29 -1.74 9.29
C TYR A 79 8.78 -1.34 7.93
N TYR A 80 7.53 -1.64 7.66
CA TYR A 80 6.88 -1.33 6.40
C TYR A 80 5.77 -0.32 6.63
N GLY A 81 5.65 0.62 5.71
CA GLY A 81 4.62 1.66 5.77
C GLY A 81 4.28 2.13 4.38
N ALA A 82 3.33 3.05 4.26
CA ALA A 82 2.98 3.63 2.96
C ALA A 82 4.21 4.28 2.34
N ASP A 83 4.37 4.12 1.02
CA ASP A 83 5.55 4.64 0.33
C ASP A 83 5.66 6.14 0.46
N ASP A 84 4.55 6.83 0.25
CA ASP A 84 4.52 8.28 0.37
C ASP A 84 3.13 8.75 0.79
N LEU A 85 3.00 10.07 0.91
CA LEU A 85 1.77 10.69 1.35
C LEU A 85 0.64 10.51 0.34
N HIS A 86 0.95 10.41 -0.95
CA HIS A 86 -0.07 10.21 -1.98
C HIS A 86 -0.75 8.85 -1.81
N VAL A 87 0.04 7.80 -1.63
CA VAL A 87 -0.50 6.46 -1.39
C VAL A 87 -1.34 6.46 -0.12
N ARG A 88 -0.80 7.03 0.96
CA ARG A 88 -1.49 7.07 2.24
C ARG A 88 -2.85 7.77 2.13
N ARG A 89 -2.88 8.95 1.54
CA ARG A 89 -4.12 9.73 1.40
C ARG A 89 -5.14 9.02 0.53
N MET A 90 -4.70 8.45 -0.59
CA MET A 90 -5.59 7.75 -1.50
C MET A 90 -6.27 6.58 -0.81
N VAL A 91 -5.50 5.75 -0.10
CA VAL A 91 -6.06 4.59 0.59
C VAL A 91 -6.95 5.02 1.75
N GLU A 92 -6.51 6.00 2.56
CA GLU A 92 -7.33 6.50 3.66
C GLU A 92 -8.66 7.05 3.17
N ASP A 93 -8.63 7.82 2.08
CA ASP A 93 -9.84 8.40 1.51
C ASP A 93 -10.79 7.32 1.03
N MET A 94 -10.28 6.27 0.40
CA MET A 94 -11.12 5.18 -0.08
C MET A 94 -11.70 4.36 1.07
N VAL A 95 -10.92 4.13 2.12
CA VAL A 95 -11.41 3.44 3.31
C VAL A 95 -12.56 4.25 3.95
N THR A 96 -12.36 5.57 4.07
CA THR A 96 -13.38 6.46 4.60
C THR A 96 -14.63 6.45 3.72
N HIS A 97 -14.44 6.49 2.42
CA HIS A 97 -15.55 6.46 1.47
C HIS A 97 -16.41 5.21 1.66
N ILE A 98 -15.79 4.05 1.77
CA ILE A 98 -16.52 2.79 1.96
C ILE A 98 -17.23 2.77 3.30
N ALA A 99 -16.60 3.30 4.35
CA ALA A 99 -17.17 3.30 5.69
C ALA A 99 -18.40 4.21 5.80
N GLU A 100 -18.50 5.23 4.94
CA GLU A 100 -19.62 6.18 4.94
C GLU A 100 -20.77 5.76 4.03
N HIS A 101 -20.62 4.70 3.31
CA HIS A 101 -21.61 4.18 2.39
C HIS A 101 -21.79 2.68 2.63
#